data_ec496b4dee17b0bb6540615dccb086e4
#
_entry.id   ec496b4dee17b0bb6540615dccb086e4
#
_cell.length_a   1.000
_cell.length_b   1.000
_cell.length_c   1.000
_cell.angle_alpha   90.00
_cell.angle_beta   90.00
_cell.angle_gamma   90.00
#
_symmetry.space_group_name_H-M   'P 1'
#
loop_
_entity.id
_entity.type
_entity.pdbx_description
1 polymer ?
#
loop_
_entity_poly.entity_id
_entity_poly.type
_entity_poly.pdbx_seq_one_letter_code
_entity_poly.pdbx_strand_id
1 'polypeptide(L)'
;MGKTGNDRKSRSTRAAGSDGTLIKKEYLILFAIFLFAIFIRFYSDPSIPYHYDPGKNIVYAHAALDSFPLVPQVNPYFNLGEYYEYQVLFPYTVAFLSKITGLSLVILTSWLAVLTGAALCLTVYFLSRELFGNTTAALVSAFLIAVSRIEILGYVNYYPQIMAMTFIPLAALCLIRYVKTERFGYLLLVAILSALIVLASYLTALVYFLVILIALAVWCLREKKSAISLLLIPLMIVALLTFFWLPIIWRHGIQSFVDIATGDILTPQISAFTNQPWTLASFLSYSSATVIAIGLGICALLLYRKMPWKMEWDFPKVLLTVWLAVSFGLIGSYLFYPILWVDRYFQFFDIALLIVAGFVIAFIIDKLNALKIPAFRYKGYLVLLLLMIPLYGAVHSDTTFVRWGYPSDMEMVEYMQTLPAGSLVVAPPGIQGFWFSALSGVHILGGESAQMIGQHYSGEADSDTIINSPNVNQKMDLIRKYGVNYIVIPYHGNNYAVWNRVLNEEGIDAFNNSLYFAVDKYFSDSSGSTVLLKVKENLTPAYAPEQVDWGITATGYLISIVTLCGFGYFWYSRRKQEKGS
;
A
#
# COMPACT_ATOMS: atom_id res chain seq x y z
N MET A 1 72.22 1.61 7.94
CA MET A 1 72.15 3.07 8.10
C MET A 1 71.21 3.55 7.03
N GLY A 2 69.96 3.96 7.13
CA GLY A 2 69.31 4.64 8.21
C GLY A 2 68.48 5.78 7.60
N LYS A 3 67.18 5.83 7.87
CA LYS A 3 66.18 6.86 7.51
C LYS A 3 65.23 6.54 6.36
N THR A 4 64.16 5.85 6.69
CA THR A 4 62.87 5.97 6.05
C THR A 4 61.77 5.62 7.09
N GLY A 5 61.30 6.60 7.79
CA GLY A 5 60.25 6.43 8.79
C GLY A 5 59.76 7.77 9.32
N ASN A 6 59.02 8.56 8.54
CA ASN A 6 58.21 9.65 9.13
C ASN A 6 57.14 10.32 8.24
N ASP A 7 56.83 9.79 7.06
CA ASP A 7 55.84 10.47 6.18
C ASP A 7 54.41 9.88 6.18
N ARG A 8 54.10 8.91 7.06
CA ARG A 8 52.74 8.32 7.11
C ARG A 8 51.77 8.94 8.11
N LYS A 9 52.25 9.81 9.03
CA LYS A 9 51.37 10.40 10.07
C LYS A 9 50.72 11.74 9.69
N SER A 10 51.18 12.42 8.65
CA SER A 10 50.62 13.75 8.29
C SER A 10 49.43 13.70 7.30
N ARG A 11 49.10 12.54 6.72
CA ARG A 11 47.95 12.41 5.81
C ARG A 11 46.64 12.00 6.45
N SER A 12 46.64 11.52 7.71
CA SER A 12 45.41 11.05 8.36
C SER A 12 44.58 12.14 9.05
N THR A 13 45.19 13.30 9.33
CA THR A 13 44.51 14.39 10.06
C THR A 13 43.76 15.39 9.17
N ARG A 14 43.99 15.40 7.84
CA ARG A 14 43.24 16.29 6.93
C ARG A 14 41.92 15.68 6.40
N ALA A 15 41.69 14.39 6.50
CA ALA A 15 40.46 13.75 6.04
C ALA A 15 39.28 13.87 7.03
N ALA A 16 39.56 14.08 8.32
CA ALA A 16 38.52 14.12 9.36
C ALA A 16 37.72 15.43 9.45
N GLY A 17 38.27 16.54 8.87
CA GLY A 17 37.62 17.85 8.99
C GLY A 17 36.57 18.17 7.89
N SER A 18 36.60 17.46 6.76
CA SER A 18 35.66 17.71 5.65
C SER A 18 34.42 16.80 5.65
N ASP A 19 34.48 15.66 6.34
CA ASP A 19 33.37 14.68 6.32
C ASP A 19 32.12 15.16 7.07
N GLY A 20 32.27 15.90 8.14
CA GLY A 20 31.13 16.35 8.93
C GLY A 20 30.21 17.36 8.22
N THR A 21 30.76 18.16 7.31
CA THR A 21 29.99 19.15 6.52
C THR A 21 29.33 18.53 5.30
N LEU A 22 29.95 17.52 4.69
CA LEU A 22 29.38 16.77 3.57
C LEU A 22 28.17 15.94 4.01
N ILE A 23 28.24 15.29 5.17
CA ILE A 23 27.13 14.52 5.76
C ILE A 23 25.92 15.43 5.98
N LYS A 24 26.14 16.64 6.52
CA LYS A 24 25.03 17.60 6.74
C LYS A 24 24.36 18.08 5.44
N LYS A 25 25.11 18.32 4.37
CA LYS A 25 24.56 18.73 3.07
C LYS A 25 23.74 17.62 2.40
N GLU A 26 24.21 16.39 2.50
CA GLU A 26 23.52 15.22 1.96
C GLU A 26 22.13 15.06 2.59
N TYR A 27 22.03 15.08 3.91
CA TYR A 27 20.75 14.94 4.59
C TYR A 27 19.82 16.15 4.36
N LEU A 28 20.37 17.35 4.16
CA LEU A 28 19.58 18.51 3.78
C LEU A 28 18.93 18.32 2.40
N ILE A 29 19.70 17.83 1.43
CA ILE A 29 19.17 17.53 0.08
C ILE A 29 18.11 16.42 0.16
N LEU A 30 18.38 15.35 0.90
CA LEU A 30 17.42 14.27 1.11
C LEU A 30 16.13 14.77 1.74
N PHE A 31 16.22 15.65 2.74
CA PHE A 31 15.06 16.27 3.36
C PHE A 31 14.29 17.16 2.38
N ALA A 32 14.98 17.91 1.53
CA ALA A 32 14.34 18.69 0.47
C ALA A 32 13.60 17.79 -0.54
N ILE A 33 14.18 16.64 -0.93
CA ILE A 33 13.54 15.65 -1.80
C ILE A 33 12.28 15.10 -1.10
N PHE A 34 12.35 14.79 0.18
CA PHE A 34 11.21 14.29 0.96
C PHE A 34 10.07 15.32 1.03
N LEU A 35 10.38 16.58 1.34
CA LEU A 35 9.38 17.67 1.33
C LEU A 35 8.78 17.89 -0.05
N PHE A 36 9.59 17.81 -1.09
CA PHE A 36 9.12 17.88 -2.47
C PHE A 36 8.20 16.71 -2.85
N ALA A 37 8.52 15.49 -2.39
CA ALA A 37 7.68 14.33 -2.58
C ALA A 37 6.31 14.47 -1.88
N ILE A 38 6.29 15.08 -0.69
CA ILE A 38 5.05 15.46 0.00
C ILE A 38 4.28 16.47 -0.84
N PHE A 39 4.95 17.56 -1.27
CA PHE A 39 4.31 18.64 -2.03
C PHE A 39 3.64 18.14 -3.32
N ILE A 40 4.31 17.31 -4.12
CA ILE A 40 3.75 16.76 -5.36
C ILE A 40 2.49 15.92 -5.05
N ARG A 41 2.48 15.17 -3.95
CA ARG A 41 1.36 14.33 -3.57
C ARG A 41 0.19 15.12 -2.97
N PHE A 42 0.45 16.30 -2.45
CA PHE A 42 -0.60 17.24 -1.97
C PHE A 42 -1.19 18.14 -3.06
N TYR A 43 -0.71 18.08 -4.29
CA TYR A 43 -1.24 18.90 -5.39
C TYR A 43 -2.71 18.59 -5.71
N SER A 44 -3.19 17.40 -5.39
CA SER A 44 -4.62 17.07 -5.37
C SER A 44 -5.20 17.45 -4.00
N ASP A 45 -6.40 18.02 -3.97
CA ASP A 45 -7.09 18.40 -2.73
C ASP A 45 -7.14 17.21 -1.74
N PRO A 46 -6.43 17.27 -0.60
CA PRO A 46 -6.37 16.15 0.35
C PRO A 46 -7.58 16.10 1.28
N SER A 47 -8.54 17.01 1.13
CA SER A 47 -9.70 17.10 2.03
C SER A 47 -10.63 15.90 1.91
N ILE A 48 -10.69 15.30 0.72
CA ILE A 48 -11.42 14.05 0.47
C ILE A 48 -10.52 13.14 -0.36
N PRO A 49 -10.20 11.94 0.14
CA PRO A 49 -9.44 10.98 -0.64
C PRO A 49 -10.21 10.58 -1.91
N TYR A 50 -9.49 10.44 -3.00
CA TYR A 50 -10.07 10.00 -4.27
C TYR A 50 -10.03 8.47 -4.35
N HIS A 51 -10.87 7.90 -5.22
CA HIS A 51 -10.87 6.48 -5.54
C HIS A 51 -11.56 5.56 -4.50
N TYR A 52 -11.54 4.26 -4.76
CA TYR A 52 -12.26 3.21 -4.03
C TYR A 52 -11.62 2.83 -2.69
N ASP A 53 -10.35 2.47 -2.70
CA ASP A 53 -9.64 1.93 -1.53
C ASP A 53 -9.64 2.87 -0.30
N PRO A 54 -9.56 4.20 -0.44
CA PRO A 54 -9.65 5.10 0.71
C PRO A 54 -10.94 4.97 1.50
N GLY A 55 -12.10 4.90 0.84
CA GLY A 55 -13.38 4.72 1.51
C GLY A 55 -13.41 3.44 2.33
N LYS A 56 -12.96 2.34 1.74
CA LYS A 56 -12.81 1.06 2.44
C LYS A 56 -11.89 1.18 3.66
N ASN A 57 -10.71 1.78 3.51
CA ASN A 57 -9.79 1.96 4.63
C ASN A 57 -10.37 2.80 5.76
N ILE A 58 -11.18 3.83 5.46
CA ILE A 58 -11.86 4.66 6.48
C ILE A 58 -12.89 3.83 7.23
N VAL A 59 -13.70 3.00 6.54
CA VAL A 59 -14.66 2.09 7.19
C VAL A 59 -13.96 1.15 8.16
N TYR A 60 -12.84 0.56 7.74
CA TYR A 60 -12.04 -0.30 8.62
C TYR A 60 -11.37 0.47 9.76
N ALA A 61 -11.02 1.76 9.55
CA ALA A 61 -10.49 2.61 10.60
C ALA A 61 -11.56 3.00 11.64
N HIS A 62 -12.83 3.15 11.26
CA HIS A 62 -13.94 3.29 12.21
C HIS A 62 -14.01 2.08 13.14
N ALA A 63 -14.05 0.88 12.59
CA ALA A 63 -14.06 -0.35 13.39
C ALA A 63 -12.84 -0.46 14.31
N ALA A 64 -11.65 -0.07 13.80
CA ALA A 64 -10.43 -0.06 14.59
C ALA A 64 -10.46 0.99 15.72
N LEU A 65 -11.09 2.13 15.50
CA LEU A 65 -11.24 3.18 16.51
C LEU A 65 -12.14 2.75 17.66
N ASP A 66 -13.25 2.06 17.35
CA ASP A 66 -14.20 1.55 18.35
C ASP A 66 -13.59 0.43 19.19
N SER A 67 -12.72 -0.40 18.59
CA SER A 67 -12.07 -1.53 19.27
C SER A 67 -10.77 -1.16 19.98
N PHE A 68 -10.28 0.07 19.80
CA PHE A 68 -8.98 0.50 20.32
C PHE A 68 -8.85 0.28 21.85
N PRO A 69 -7.72 -0.28 22.37
CA PRO A 69 -6.43 -0.53 21.70
C PRO A 69 -6.27 -1.91 21.02
N LEU A 70 -7.33 -2.70 20.96
CA LEU A 70 -7.28 -4.02 20.35
C LEU A 70 -7.53 -3.92 18.83
N VAL A 71 -6.99 -4.87 18.08
CA VAL A 71 -7.35 -5.03 16.68
C VAL A 71 -8.79 -5.51 16.60
N PRO A 72 -9.65 -4.88 15.80
CA PRO A 72 -11.04 -5.30 15.66
C PRO A 72 -11.10 -6.72 15.08
N GLN A 73 -12.03 -7.51 15.55
CA GLN A 73 -12.33 -8.84 14.96
C GLN A 73 -13.56 -8.80 14.08
N VAL A 74 -14.40 -7.79 14.26
CA VAL A 74 -15.65 -7.59 13.53
C VAL A 74 -15.70 -6.15 13.04
N ASN A 75 -16.17 -5.96 11.81
CA ASN A 75 -16.45 -4.64 11.26
C ASN A 75 -17.96 -4.38 11.29
N PRO A 76 -18.46 -3.60 12.27
CA PRO A 76 -19.89 -3.37 12.40
C PRO A 76 -20.45 -2.43 11.33
N TYR A 77 -19.61 -1.66 10.67
CA TYR A 77 -20.02 -0.64 9.70
C TYR A 77 -20.35 -1.20 8.31
N PHE A 78 -20.13 -2.49 8.12
CA PHE A 78 -20.30 -3.14 6.84
C PHE A 78 -20.96 -4.51 7.00
N ASN A 79 -21.98 -4.81 6.17
CA ASN A 79 -22.68 -6.11 6.14
C ASN A 79 -23.09 -6.69 7.51
N LEU A 80 -23.47 -5.83 8.45
CA LEU A 80 -24.00 -6.23 9.77
C LEU A 80 -23.00 -6.93 10.71
N GLY A 81 -21.73 -6.67 10.57
CA GLY A 81 -20.72 -7.21 11.47
C GLY A 81 -19.93 -8.35 10.83
N GLU A 82 -19.49 -8.09 9.63
CA GLU A 82 -18.53 -8.95 8.92
C GLU A 82 -17.24 -9.13 9.72
N TYR A 83 -16.67 -10.33 9.67
CA TYR A 83 -15.39 -10.59 10.32
C TYR A 83 -14.27 -9.73 9.71
N TYR A 84 -13.41 -9.17 10.58
CA TYR A 84 -12.36 -8.25 10.15
C TYR A 84 -11.15 -9.03 9.59
N GLU A 85 -11.16 -9.27 8.30
CA GLU A 85 -10.10 -10.01 7.60
C GLU A 85 -9.16 -9.13 6.78
N TYR A 86 -9.43 -7.83 6.78
CA TYR A 86 -8.70 -6.86 5.98
C TYR A 86 -7.31 -6.56 6.55
N GLN A 87 -6.46 -6.00 5.71
CA GLN A 87 -5.11 -5.55 6.05
C GLN A 87 -5.16 -4.50 7.17
N VAL A 88 -4.71 -4.90 8.35
CA VAL A 88 -5.00 -4.16 9.59
C VAL A 88 -4.11 -2.94 9.82
N LEU A 89 -2.86 -2.93 9.31
CA LEU A 89 -1.87 -1.94 9.72
C LEU A 89 -2.25 -0.51 9.34
N PHE A 90 -2.69 -0.28 8.11
CA PHE A 90 -3.02 1.06 7.64
C PHE A 90 -4.26 1.62 8.36
N PRO A 91 -5.42 0.95 8.35
CA PRO A 91 -6.61 1.43 9.07
C PRO A 91 -6.37 1.61 10.58
N TYR A 92 -5.66 0.67 11.21
CA TYR A 92 -5.35 0.77 12.64
C TYR A 92 -4.43 1.96 12.95
N THR A 93 -3.45 2.25 12.09
CA THR A 93 -2.60 3.44 12.23
C THR A 93 -3.41 4.72 12.11
N VAL A 94 -4.36 4.79 11.17
CA VAL A 94 -5.29 5.92 11.03
C VAL A 94 -6.13 6.08 12.30
N ALA A 95 -6.71 5.00 12.82
CA ALA A 95 -7.51 5.01 14.06
C ALA A 95 -6.67 5.45 15.27
N PHE A 96 -5.45 4.91 15.41
CA PHE A 96 -4.52 5.31 16.46
C PHE A 96 -4.18 6.80 16.42
N LEU A 97 -3.85 7.32 15.23
CA LEU A 97 -3.56 8.73 15.05
C LEU A 97 -4.80 9.60 15.36
N SER A 98 -5.99 9.18 14.93
CA SER A 98 -7.25 9.86 15.26
C SER A 98 -7.46 9.94 16.76
N LYS A 99 -7.23 8.84 17.48
CA LYS A 99 -7.39 8.76 18.93
C LYS A 99 -6.49 9.73 19.70
N ILE A 100 -5.26 9.93 19.22
CA ILE A 100 -4.29 10.82 19.89
C ILE A 100 -4.41 12.29 19.46
N THR A 101 -4.78 12.55 18.20
CA THR A 101 -4.81 13.91 17.65
C THR A 101 -6.19 14.55 17.66
N GLY A 102 -7.25 13.75 17.72
CA GLY A 102 -8.64 14.21 17.56
C GLY A 102 -9.01 14.59 16.13
N LEU A 103 -8.11 14.36 15.16
CA LEU A 103 -8.39 14.64 13.75
C LEU A 103 -9.29 13.58 13.14
N SER A 104 -10.06 13.97 12.11
CA SER A 104 -10.97 13.04 11.43
C SER A 104 -10.20 11.91 10.71
N LEU A 105 -10.82 10.73 10.64
CA LEU A 105 -10.26 9.57 9.93
C LEU A 105 -10.01 9.88 8.46
N VAL A 106 -10.87 10.68 7.84
CA VAL A 106 -10.77 11.09 6.42
C VAL A 106 -9.46 11.84 6.17
N ILE A 107 -9.22 12.90 6.95
CA ILE A 107 -8.00 13.71 6.85
C ILE A 107 -6.76 12.84 7.10
N LEU A 108 -6.78 12.05 8.17
CA LEU A 108 -5.64 11.22 8.54
C LEU A 108 -5.35 10.12 7.51
N THR A 109 -6.38 9.56 6.87
CA THR A 109 -6.21 8.59 5.78
C THR A 109 -5.44 9.20 4.62
N SER A 110 -5.81 10.40 4.18
CA SER A 110 -5.11 11.12 3.11
C SER A 110 -3.67 11.48 3.51
N TRP A 111 -3.50 12.03 4.70
CA TRP A 111 -2.17 12.44 5.18
C TRP A 111 -1.23 11.27 5.36
N LEU A 112 -1.71 10.17 5.92
CA LEU A 112 -0.88 8.98 6.12
C LEU A 112 -0.42 8.38 4.78
N ALA A 113 -1.31 8.36 3.77
CA ALA A 113 -0.96 7.90 2.43
C ALA A 113 0.14 8.78 1.79
N VAL A 114 -0.01 10.12 1.88
CA VAL A 114 1.00 11.07 1.39
C VAL A 114 2.34 10.87 2.09
N LEU A 115 2.33 10.79 3.43
CA LEU A 115 3.55 10.65 4.23
C LEU A 115 4.26 9.31 3.96
N THR A 116 3.52 8.20 3.86
CA THR A 116 4.11 6.89 3.55
C THR A 116 4.66 6.85 2.14
N GLY A 117 3.93 7.38 1.15
CA GLY A 117 4.43 7.48 -0.22
C GLY A 117 5.67 8.38 -0.36
N ALA A 118 5.76 9.48 0.41
CA ALA A 118 6.96 10.30 0.45
C ALA A 118 8.11 9.61 1.20
N ALA A 119 7.82 8.89 2.29
CA ALA A 119 8.83 8.17 3.06
C ALA A 119 9.52 7.05 2.25
N LEU A 120 8.89 6.53 1.20
CA LEU A 120 9.51 5.60 0.27
C LEU A 120 10.83 6.17 -0.32
N CYS A 121 10.88 7.49 -0.59
CA CYS A 121 12.10 8.15 -1.07
C CYS A 121 13.26 8.00 -0.09
N LEU A 122 12.99 8.13 1.21
CA LEU A 122 13.99 7.99 2.27
C LEU A 122 14.52 6.55 2.36
N THR A 123 13.61 5.59 2.31
CA THR A 123 13.97 4.17 2.44
C THR A 123 14.77 3.67 1.22
N VAL A 124 14.39 4.11 0.02
CA VAL A 124 15.12 3.86 -1.22
C VAL A 124 16.51 4.53 -1.19
N TYR A 125 16.63 5.75 -0.67
CA TYR A 125 17.93 6.40 -0.49
C TYR A 125 18.88 5.52 0.34
N PHE A 126 18.44 5.05 1.51
CA PHE A 126 19.30 4.22 2.38
C PHE A 126 19.67 2.89 1.73
N LEU A 127 18.73 2.24 1.05
CA LEU A 127 19.01 1.00 0.32
C LEU A 127 20.00 1.24 -0.83
N SER A 128 19.75 2.24 -1.68
CA SER A 128 20.61 2.56 -2.82
C SER A 128 22.03 2.92 -2.37
N ARG A 129 22.17 3.65 -1.27
CA ARG A 129 23.46 3.96 -0.68
C ARG A 129 24.23 2.72 -0.19
N GLU A 130 23.52 1.76 0.42
CA GLU A 130 24.12 0.50 0.85
C GLU A 130 24.50 -0.40 -0.34
N LEU A 131 23.69 -0.41 -1.41
CA LEU A 131 23.93 -1.18 -2.62
C LEU A 131 25.18 -0.72 -3.39
N PHE A 132 25.33 0.59 -3.54
CA PHE A 132 26.32 1.17 -4.46
C PHE A 132 27.47 1.92 -3.77
N GLY A 133 27.33 2.24 -2.47
CA GLY A 133 28.31 3.05 -1.75
C GLY A 133 28.45 4.49 -2.29
N ASN A 134 27.51 4.95 -3.12
CA ASN A 134 27.54 6.23 -3.83
C ASN A 134 26.36 7.13 -3.40
N THR A 135 26.69 8.26 -2.79
CA THR A 135 25.70 9.25 -2.31
C THR A 135 24.90 9.87 -3.45
N THR A 136 25.55 10.17 -4.59
CA THR A 136 24.87 10.75 -5.75
C THR A 136 23.85 9.78 -6.32
N ALA A 137 24.21 8.49 -6.46
CA ALA A 137 23.29 7.45 -6.89
C ALA A 137 22.07 7.34 -5.95
N ALA A 138 22.29 7.38 -4.64
CA ALA A 138 21.24 7.31 -3.64
C ALA A 138 20.29 8.51 -3.70
N LEU A 139 20.80 9.72 -3.82
CA LEU A 139 19.99 10.94 -3.94
C LEU A 139 19.18 10.97 -5.25
N VAL A 140 19.80 10.54 -6.35
CA VAL A 140 19.11 10.47 -7.65
C VAL A 140 18.00 9.41 -7.61
N SER A 141 18.26 8.22 -7.05
CA SER A 141 17.22 7.19 -6.87
C SER A 141 16.05 7.71 -6.03
N ALA A 142 16.32 8.37 -4.91
CA ALA A 142 15.30 8.97 -4.05
C ALA A 142 14.46 10.03 -4.81
N PHE A 143 15.11 10.87 -5.61
CA PHE A 143 14.43 11.88 -6.40
C PHE A 143 13.56 11.25 -7.50
N LEU A 144 14.06 10.22 -8.20
CA LEU A 144 13.29 9.51 -9.22
C LEU A 144 12.02 8.87 -8.64
N ILE A 145 12.11 8.28 -7.45
CA ILE A 145 10.93 7.79 -6.71
C ILE A 145 9.95 8.92 -6.36
N ALA A 146 10.47 10.09 -5.96
CA ALA A 146 9.62 11.23 -5.62
C ALA A 146 8.74 11.68 -6.79
N VAL A 147 9.26 11.59 -8.01
CA VAL A 147 8.61 12.05 -9.25
C VAL A 147 8.05 10.92 -10.11
N SER A 148 8.14 9.66 -9.67
CA SER A 148 7.58 8.54 -10.42
C SER A 148 6.06 8.61 -10.44
N ARG A 149 5.49 8.64 -11.66
CA ARG A 149 4.04 8.63 -11.85
C ARG A 149 3.38 7.41 -11.24
N ILE A 150 4.00 6.23 -11.39
CA ILE A 150 3.48 4.97 -10.85
C ILE A 150 3.38 5.04 -9.32
N GLU A 151 4.42 5.58 -8.67
CA GLU A 151 4.42 5.74 -7.22
C GLU A 151 3.44 6.81 -6.74
N ILE A 152 3.21 7.86 -7.55
CA ILE A 152 2.21 8.87 -7.27
C ILE A 152 0.80 8.30 -7.46
N LEU A 153 0.54 7.56 -8.54
CA LEU A 153 -0.76 6.88 -8.74
C LEU A 153 -1.02 5.81 -7.69
N GLY A 154 0.03 5.09 -7.27
CA GLY A 154 -0.08 4.08 -6.22
C GLY A 154 -0.56 4.66 -4.90
N TYR A 155 -0.08 5.85 -4.51
CA TYR A 155 -0.54 6.48 -3.27
C TYR A 155 -2.02 6.91 -3.34
N VAL A 156 -2.54 7.20 -4.52
CA VAL A 156 -3.96 7.57 -4.70
C VAL A 156 -4.88 6.36 -4.58
N ASN A 157 -4.43 5.22 -5.10
CA ASN A 157 -5.28 4.06 -5.31
C ASN A 157 -5.10 2.96 -4.26
N TYR A 158 -3.87 2.77 -3.73
CA TYR A 158 -3.51 1.55 -2.99
C TYR A 158 -2.79 1.87 -1.68
N TYR A 159 -3.45 2.55 -0.76
CA TYR A 159 -2.88 3.06 0.49
C TYR A 159 -2.14 2.02 1.34
N PRO A 160 -2.73 0.84 1.63
CA PRO A 160 -2.02 -0.18 2.40
C PRO A 160 -0.79 -0.72 1.67
N GLN A 161 -0.86 -0.84 0.33
CA GLN A 161 0.26 -1.31 -0.49
C GLN A 161 1.44 -0.33 -0.46
N ILE A 162 1.20 0.97 -0.57
CA ILE A 162 2.27 2.00 -0.48
C ILE A 162 2.93 1.97 0.90
N MET A 163 2.16 1.80 1.96
CA MET A 163 2.73 1.63 3.30
C MET A 163 3.64 0.39 3.36
N ALA A 164 3.19 -0.74 2.85
CA ALA A 164 4.01 -1.94 2.80
C ALA A 164 5.28 -1.75 1.96
N MET A 165 5.17 -1.13 0.79
CA MET A 165 6.30 -0.84 -0.10
C MET A 165 7.37 0.04 0.56
N THR A 166 6.96 0.94 1.45
CA THR A 166 7.90 1.78 2.20
C THR A 166 8.79 0.95 3.13
N PHE A 167 8.31 -0.19 3.64
CA PHE A 167 9.10 -1.08 4.49
C PHE A 167 10.05 -2.00 3.71
N ILE A 168 9.76 -2.32 2.44
CA ILE A 168 10.57 -3.26 1.64
C ILE A 168 12.04 -2.83 1.52
N PRO A 169 12.38 -1.59 1.13
CA PRO A 169 13.79 -1.18 1.03
C PRO A 169 14.52 -1.24 2.38
N LEU A 170 13.82 -0.97 3.49
CA LEU A 170 14.41 -1.09 4.84
C LEU A 170 14.64 -2.55 5.22
N ALA A 171 13.69 -3.43 4.94
CA ALA A 171 13.85 -4.86 5.18
C ALA A 171 14.99 -5.44 4.34
N ALA A 172 15.09 -5.07 3.04
CA ALA A 172 16.18 -5.42 2.17
C ALA A 172 17.54 -4.91 2.69
N LEU A 173 17.61 -3.66 3.14
CA LEU A 173 18.80 -3.07 3.77
C LEU A 173 19.23 -3.85 5.01
N CYS A 174 18.29 -4.16 5.91
CA CYS A 174 18.58 -4.93 7.11
C CYS A 174 19.05 -6.35 6.77
N LEU A 175 18.45 -7.00 5.77
CA LEU A 175 18.86 -8.32 5.31
C LEU A 175 20.28 -8.29 4.72
N ILE A 176 20.61 -7.31 3.88
CA ILE A 176 21.96 -7.12 3.34
C ILE A 176 22.97 -6.97 4.50
N ARG A 177 22.64 -6.15 5.50
CA ARG A 177 23.52 -5.96 6.66
C ARG A 177 23.64 -7.20 7.51
N TYR A 178 22.56 -7.97 7.67
CA TYR A 178 22.61 -9.26 8.35
C TYR A 178 23.53 -10.23 7.62
N VAL A 179 23.39 -10.38 6.31
CA VAL A 179 24.25 -11.28 5.51
C VAL A 179 25.74 -10.88 5.58
N LYS A 180 26.03 -9.57 5.66
CA LYS A 180 27.40 -9.05 5.78
C LYS A 180 27.99 -9.19 7.19
N THR A 181 27.19 -9.05 8.22
CA THR A 181 27.71 -8.88 9.60
C THR A 181 27.28 -9.98 10.56
N GLU A 182 26.31 -10.81 10.17
CA GLU A 182 25.67 -11.87 10.97
C GLU A 182 25.11 -11.37 12.32
N ARG A 183 24.89 -10.04 12.47
CA ARG A 183 24.37 -9.47 13.69
C ARG A 183 22.87 -9.74 13.84
N PHE A 184 22.50 -10.42 14.93
CA PHE A 184 21.12 -10.81 15.22
C PHE A 184 20.13 -9.64 15.22
N GLY A 185 20.55 -8.43 15.62
CA GLY A 185 19.69 -7.25 15.59
C GLY A 185 19.14 -6.91 14.20
N TYR A 186 19.91 -7.15 13.14
CA TYR A 186 19.41 -6.97 11.77
C TYR A 186 18.41 -8.07 11.38
N LEU A 187 18.61 -9.31 11.82
CA LEU A 187 17.66 -10.39 11.60
C LEU A 187 16.31 -10.07 12.26
N LEU A 188 16.34 -9.59 13.50
CA LEU A 188 15.13 -9.15 14.20
C LEU A 188 14.41 -8.02 13.47
N LEU A 189 15.15 -7.01 12.99
CA LEU A 189 14.57 -5.91 12.20
C LEU A 189 13.96 -6.41 10.90
N VAL A 190 14.58 -7.38 10.20
CA VAL A 190 13.99 -8.02 9.02
C VAL A 190 12.66 -8.67 9.38
N ALA A 191 12.60 -9.44 10.48
CA ALA A 191 11.37 -10.11 10.89
C ALA A 191 10.25 -9.11 11.24
N ILE A 192 10.57 -8.05 12.00
CA ILE A 192 9.60 -7.01 12.37
C ILE A 192 9.10 -6.28 11.11
N LEU A 193 10.00 -5.83 10.23
CA LEU A 193 9.62 -5.13 9.00
C LEU A 193 8.80 -6.04 8.07
N SER A 194 9.16 -7.33 7.98
CA SER A 194 8.39 -8.31 7.22
C SER A 194 6.99 -8.53 7.80
N ALA A 195 6.87 -8.57 9.14
CA ALA A 195 5.57 -8.65 9.81
C ALA A 195 4.71 -7.41 9.51
N LEU A 196 5.30 -6.21 9.53
CA LEU A 196 4.61 -4.97 9.14
C LEU A 196 4.18 -4.97 7.67
N ILE A 197 5.00 -5.52 6.77
CA ILE A 197 4.64 -5.68 5.35
C ILE A 197 3.41 -6.58 5.21
N VAL A 198 3.37 -7.72 5.93
CA VAL A 198 2.21 -8.63 5.93
C VAL A 198 0.95 -7.94 6.45
N LEU A 199 1.05 -7.25 7.59
CA LEU A 199 -0.09 -6.53 8.16
C LEU A 199 -0.57 -5.36 7.31
N ALA A 200 0.32 -4.79 6.48
CA ALA A 200 -0.03 -3.68 5.59
C ALA A 200 -0.61 -4.16 4.25
N SER A 201 -0.06 -5.24 3.63
CA SER A 201 -0.54 -5.70 2.32
C SER A 201 -0.12 -7.15 2.04
N TYR A 202 -1.09 -8.05 1.88
CA TYR A 202 -0.83 -9.47 1.59
C TYR A 202 -0.18 -9.66 0.22
N LEU A 203 -0.66 -8.97 -0.81
CA LEU A 203 -0.09 -9.02 -2.15
C LEU A 203 1.38 -8.56 -2.14
N THR A 204 1.64 -7.44 -1.46
CA THR A 204 2.99 -6.92 -1.29
C THR A 204 3.89 -7.89 -0.54
N ALA A 205 3.38 -8.51 0.52
CA ALA A 205 4.10 -9.51 1.29
C ALA A 205 4.47 -10.72 0.43
N LEU A 206 3.54 -11.21 -0.38
CA LEU A 206 3.79 -12.36 -1.27
C LEU A 206 4.92 -12.05 -2.25
N VAL A 207 4.86 -10.93 -2.97
CA VAL A 207 5.92 -10.53 -3.92
C VAL A 207 7.26 -10.35 -3.19
N TYR A 208 7.24 -9.68 -2.04
CA TYR A 208 8.42 -9.50 -1.21
C TYR A 208 9.06 -10.83 -0.80
N PHE A 209 8.27 -11.78 -0.26
CA PHE A 209 8.78 -13.08 0.13
C PHE A 209 9.29 -13.90 -1.05
N LEU A 210 8.62 -13.85 -2.20
CA LEU A 210 9.09 -14.50 -3.41
C LEU A 210 10.48 -13.99 -3.82
N VAL A 211 10.67 -12.66 -3.82
CA VAL A 211 11.97 -12.03 -4.12
C VAL A 211 13.04 -12.46 -3.10
N ILE A 212 12.74 -12.38 -1.81
CA ILE A 212 13.69 -12.70 -0.75
C ILE A 212 14.08 -14.20 -0.79
N LEU A 213 13.10 -15.08 -0.90
CA LEU A 213 13.35 -16.54 -0.92
C LEU A 213 14.20 -16.95 -2.13
N ILE A 214 13.89 -16.43 -3.32
CA ILE A 214 14.69 -16.73 -4.53
C ILE A 214 16.10 -16.13 -4.38
N ALA A 215 16.24 -14.88 -3.92
CA ALA A 215 17.53 -14.25 -3.73
C ALA A 215 18.40 -15.02 -2.73
N LEU A 216 17.82 -15.45 -1.60
CA LEU A 216 18.51 -16.26 -0.60
C LEU A 216 18.88 -17.64 -1.13
N ALA A 217 17.98 -18.30 -1.87
CA ALA A 217 18.26 -19.60 -2.49
C ALA A 217 19.43 -19.52 -3.47
N VAL A 218 19.40 -18.54 -4.38
CA VAL A 218 20.50 -18.32 -5.35
C VAL A 218 21.82 -18.04 -4.63
N TRP A 219 21.78 -17.19 -3.59
CA TRP A 219 22.97 -16.85 -2.82
C TRP A 219 23.54 -18.05 -2.04
N CYS A 220 22.68 -18.82 -1.34
CA CYS A 220 23.10 -20.00 -0.56
C CYS A 220 23.68 -21.09 -1.44
N LEU A 221 23.06 -21.37 -2.60
CA LEU A 221 23.57 -22.34 -3.57
C LEU A 221 24.95 -21.96 -4.08
N ARG A 222 25.17 -20.68 -4.32
CA ARG A 222 26.44 -20.17 -4.81
C ARG A 222 27.56 -20.20 -3.77
N GLU A 223 27.28 -19.65 -2.58
CA GLU A 223 28.27 -19.51 -1.52
C GLU A 223 28.44 -20.78 -0.70
N LYS A 224 27.63 -21.84 -0.99
CA LYS A 224 27.60 -23.11 -0.22
C LYS A 224 27.42 -22.89 1.28
N LYS A 225 26.74 -21.80 1.68
CA LYS A 225 26.47 -21.46 3.07
C LYS A 225 25.15 -22.05 3.52
N SER A 226 25.08 -22.41 4.80
CA SER A 226 23.84 -22.84 5.43
C SER A 226 22.91 -21.65 5.65
N ALA A 227 21.65 -21.79 5.23
CA ALA A 227 20.60 -20.80 5.45
C ALA A 227 19.80 -21.05 6.75
N ILE A 228 20.25 -21.94 7.63
CA ILE A 228 19.47 -22.36 8.81
C ILE A 228 19.06 -21.18 9.69
N SER A 229 19.96 -20.22 9.91
CA SER A 229 19.63 -19.01 10.68
C SER A 229 18.55 -18.14 10.01
N LEU A 230 18.44 -18.20 8.68
CA LEU A 230 17.42 -17.45 7.93
C LEU A 230 16.02 -18.08 8.04
N LEU A 231 15.94 -19.39 8.38
CA LEU A 231 14.65 -20.04 8.68
C LEU A 231 13.99 -19.49 9.96
N LEU A 232 14.76 -18.80 10.81
CA LEU A 232 14.18 -18.09 11.95
C LEU A 232 13.28 -16.92 11.52
N ILE A 233 13.51 -16.30 10.36
CA ILE A 233 12.70 -15.15 9.91
C ILE A 233 11.24 -15.54 9.78
N PRO A 234 10.82 -16.53 8.96
CA PRO A 234 9.42 -16.89 8.86
C PRO A 234 8.81 -17.36 10.19
N LEU A 235 9.57 -18.08 11.02
CA LEU A 235 9.10 -18.49 12.34
C LEU A 235 8.82 -17.28 13.25
N MET A 236 9.71 -16.29 13.23
CA MET A 236 9.54 -15.04 13.99
C MET A 236 8.34 -14.24 13.49
N ILE A 237 8.13 -14.17 12.17
CA ILE A 237 6.99 -13.48 11.56
C ILE A 237 5.69 -14.14 11.99
N VAL A 238 5.59 -15.47 11.88
CA VAL A 238 4.41 -16.22 12.30
C VAL A 238 4.11 -15.96 13.78
N ALA A 239 5.12 -16.04 14.65
CA ALA A 239 4.95 -15.80 16.09
C ALA A 239 4.56 -14.35 16.41
N LEU A 240 5.13 -13.35 15.70
CA LEU A 240 4.78 -11.95 15.88
C LEU A 240 3.36 -11.62 15.45
N LEU A 241 2.83 -12.33 14.46
CA LEU A 241 1.50 -12.09 13.90
C LEU A 241 0.41 -12.99 14.49
N THR A 242 0.71 -13.78 15.52
CA THR A 242 -0.24 -14.73 16.12
C THR A 242 -1.50 -14.01 16.64
N PHE A 243 -1.38 -12.80 17.15
CA PHE A 243 -2.51 -11.99 17.61
C PHE A 243 -3.56 -11.74 16.51
N PHE A 244 -3.14 -11.71 15.26
CA PHE A 244 -3.99 -11.45 14.12
C PHE A 244 -4.49 -12.75 13.47
N TRP A 245 -3.59 -13.71 13.21
CA TRP A 245 -3.93 -14.92 12.47
C TRP A 245 -4.63 -16.00 13.29
N LEU A 246 -4.29 -16.12 14.57
CA LEU A 246 -4.83 -17.20 15.37
C LEU A 246 -6.36 -17.13 15.49
N PRO A 247 -6.98 -15.96 15.72
CA PRO A 247 -8.44 -15.84 15.73
C PRO A 247 -9.07 -16.20 14.36
N ILE A 248 -8.48 -15.76 13.26
CA ILE A 248 -8.97 -16.04 11.90
C ILE A 248 -8.90 -17.54 11.60
N ILE A 249 -7.73 -18.15 11.82
CA ILE A 249 -7.54 -19.59 11.56
C ILE A 249 -8.44 -20.44 12.46
N TRP A 250 -8.59 -20.05 13.71
CA TRP A 250 -9.45 -20.77 14.67
C TRP A 250 -10.90 -20.80 14.21
N ARG A 251 -11.38 -19.70 13.68
CA ARG A 251 -12.78 -19.54 13.28
C ARG A 251 -13.08 -20.10 11.90
N HIS A 252 -12.26 -19.78 10.92
CA HIS A 252 -12.53 -20.10 9.51
C HIS A 252 -11.67 -21.24 8.95
N GLY A 253 -10.73 -21.76 9.75
CA GLY A 253 -9.78 -22.77 9.31
C GLY A 253 -8.61 -22.20 8.49
N ILE A 254 -7.61 -23.02 8.28
CA ILE A 254 -6.39 -22.62 7.53
C ILE A 254 -6.68 -22.36 6.05
N GLN A 255 -7.70 -23.01 5.49
CA GLN A 255 -8.07 -22.85 4.08
C GLN A 255 -8.52 -21.41 3.80
N SER A 256 -9.31 -20.81 4.67
CA SER A 256 -9.73 -19.42 4.55
C SER A 256 -8.54 -18.48 4.52
N PHE A 257 -7.50 -18.75 5.30
CA PHE A 257 -6.26 -17.97 5.25
C PHE A 257 -5.53 -18.11 3.91
N VAL A 258 -5.49 -19.32 3.35
CA VAL A 258 -4.93 -19.57 2.02
C VAL A 258 -5.75 -18.84 0.96
N ASP A 259 -7.08 -18.85 1.07
CA ASP A 259 -7.99 -18.19 0.13
C ASP A 259 -7.85 -16.67 0.19
N ILE A 260 -7.65 -16.08 1.38
CA ILE A 260 -7.31 -14.64 1.53
C ILE A 260 -5.99 -14.33 0.81
N ALA A 261 -4.96 -15.12 1.07
CA ALA A 261 -3.64 -14.88 0.53
C ALA A 261 -3.55 -15.10 -0.99
N THR A 262 -4.40 -15.97 -1.54
CA THR A 262 -4.37 -16.38 -2.94
C THR A 262 -5.53 -15.84 -3.75
N GLY A 263 -6.64 -15.47 -3.13
CA GLY A 263 -7.86 -15.01 -3.80
C GLY A 263 -7.61 -13.80 -4.71
N ASP A 264 -6.84 -12.84 -4.25
CA ASP A 264 -6.41 -11.68 -5.04
C ASP A 264 -5.47 -12.05 -6.21
N ILE A 265 -4.85 -13.23 -6.19
CA ILE A 265 -3.80 -13.62 -7.13
C ILE A 265 -4.30 -14.64 -8.13
N LEU A 266 -5.10 -15.60 -7.67
CA LEU A 266 -5.49 -16.77 -8.46
C LEU A 266 -6.90 -16.68 -9.06
N THR A 267 -7.73 -15.73 -8.61
CA THR A 267 -9.05 -15.56 -9.19
C THR A 267 -8.94 -14.76 -10.49
N PRO A 268 -9.18 -15.37 -11.66
CA PRO A 268 -9.23 -14.63 -12.91
C PRO A 268 -10.47 -13.74 -12.85
N GLN A 269 -10.30 -12.50 -12.44
CA GLN A 269 -11.36 -11.52 -12.63
C GLN A 269 -11.38 -11.17 -14.11
N ILE A 270 -12.30 -11.77 -14.82
CA ILE A 270 -12.81 -11.26 -16.10
C ILE A 270 -13.62 -10.01 -15.76
N SER A 271 -12.96 -8.98 -15.23
CA SER A 271 -13.60 -7.69 -15.02
C SER A 271 -13.55 -6.90 -16.31
N ALA A 272 -14.54 -6.05 -16.52
CA ALA A 272 -14.62 -5.15 -17.67
C ALA A 272 -13.39 -4.21 -17.83
N PHE A 273 -12.54 -4.10 -16.80
CA PHE A 273 -11.28 -3.37 -16.84
C PHE A 273 -10.16 -4.08 -17.60
N THR A 274 -10.22 -5.40 -17.73
CA THR A 274 -9.17 -6.19 -18.41
C THR A 274 -9.38 -6.30 -19.91
N ASN A 275 -10.47 -5.77 -20.45
CA ASN A 275 -10.78 -5.82 -21.89
C ASN A 275 -9.88 -4.94 -22.76
N GLN A 276 -9.00 -4.13 -22.15
CA GLN A 276 -7.94 -3.46 -22.91
C GLN A 276 -6.64 -4.22 -22.73
N PRO A 277 -6.10 -4.86 -23.78
CA PRO A 277 -4.81 -5.53 -23.69
C PRO A 277 -3.75 -4.50 -23.29
N TRP A 278 -3.01 -4.78 -22.26
CA TRP A 278 -1.83 -4.02 -21.89
C TRP A 278 -0.85 -4.04 -23.06
N THR A 279 -0.78 -2.94 -23.77
CA THR A 279 0.18 -2.77 -24.86
C THR A 279 1.50 -2.21 -24.32
N LEU A 280 2.57 -2.40 -25.08
CA LEU A 280 3.85 -1.74 -24.79
C LEU A 280 3.66 -0.22 -24.67
N ALA A 281 2.74 0.36 -25.43
CA ALA A 281 2.39 1.79 -25.36
C ALA A 281 1.77 2.15 -24.01
N SER A 282 0.86 1.33 -23.48
CA SER A 282 0.28 1.51 -22.14
C SER A 282 1.39 1.44 -21.07
N PHE A 283 2.29 0.47 -21.19
CA PHE A 283 3.45 0.33 -20.33
C PHE A 283 4.33 1.58 -20.35
N LEU A 284 4.67 2.10 -21.52
CA LEU A 284 5.53 3.27 -21.68
C LEU A 284 4.83 4.58 -21.28
N SER A 285 3.51 4.64 -21.36
CA SER A 285 2.74 5.83 -20.95
C SER A 285 2.56 5.95 -19.44
N TYR A 286 2.66 4.85 -18.69
CA TYR A 286 2.45 4.84 -17.24
C TYR A 286 3.55 5.57 -16.46
N SER A 287 4.77 5.65 -16.99
CA SER A 287 5.83 6.39 -16.31
C SER A 287 6.91 6.90 -17.26
N SER A 288 7.06 8.21 -17.35
CA SER A 288 8.21 8.83 -18.01
C SER A 288 9.53 8.51 -17.31
N ALA A 289 9.52 8.33 -15.99
CA ALA A 289 10.68 7.89 -15.21
C ALA A 289 11.10 6.47 -15.59
N THR A 290 10.13 5.56 -15.74
CA THR A 290 10.37 4.17 -16.18
C THR A 290 10.97 4.11 -17.60
N VAL A 291 10.45 4.92 -18.53
CA VAL A 291 11.01 5.00 -19.90
C VAL A 291 12.46 5.45 -19.88
N ILE A 292 12.76 6.48 -19.11
CA ILE A 292 14.14 6.98 -18.93
C ILE A 292 15.00 5.90 -18.29
N ALA A 293 14.51 5.22 -17.26
CA ALA A 293 15.23 4.15 -16.57
C ALA A 293 15.52 2.96 -17.50
N ILE A 294 14.56 2.58 -18.36
CA ILE A 294 14.76 1.54 -19.38
C ILE A 294 15.85 1.98 -20.37
N GLY A 295 15.77 3.21 -20.89
CA GLY A 295 16.78 3.78 -21.78
C GLY A 295 18.17 3.80 -21.15
N LEU A 296 18.25 4.23 -19.89
CA LEU A 296 19.51 4.20 -19.12
C LEU A 296 19.99 2.78 -18.84
N GLY A 297 19.09 1.83 -18.59
CA GLY A 297 19.40 0.42 -18.42
C GLY A 297 20.01 -0.18 -19.69
N ILE A 298 19.45 0.15 -20.87
CA ILE A 298 20.00 -0.24 -22.16
C ILE A 298 21.40 0.40 -22.37
N CYS A 299 21.54 1.68 -22.08
CA CYS A 299 22.86 2.35 -22.11
C CYS A 299 23.86 1.70 -21.16
N ALA A 300 23.42 1.30 -19.96
CA ALA A 300 24.23 0.56 -19.00
C ALA A 300 24.70 -0.79 -19.54
N LEU A 301 23.80 -1.54 -20.18
CA LEU A 301 24.15 -2.82 -20.83
C LEU A 301 25.14 -2.63 -21.98
N LEU A 302 24.96 -1.61 -22.80
CA LEU A 302 25.90 -1.28 -23.90
C LEU A 302 27.27 -0.82 -23.37
N LEU A 303 27.29 -0.12 -22.26
CA LEU A 303 28.52 0.35 -21.62
C LEU A 303 29.09 -0.65 -20.61
N TYR A 304 28.45 -1.79 -20.40
CA TYR A 304 28.78 -2.77 -19.37
C TYR A 304 30.25 -3.18 -19.34
N ARG A 305 30.88 -3.38 -20.52
CA ARG A 305 32.33 -3.72 -20.61
C ARG A 305 33.26 -2.62 -20.10
N LYS A 306 32.77 -1.37 -20.00
CA LYS A 306 33.52 -0.19 -19.54
C LYS A 306 33.18 0.23 -18.12
N MET A 307 32.18 -0.40 -17.52
CA MET A 307 31.81 -0.12 -16.13
C MET A 307 32.81 -0.75 -15.16
N PRO A 308 33.14 -0.06 -14.05
CA PRO A 308 34.03 -0.61 -13.02
C PRO A 308 33.39 -1.76 -12.25
N TRP A 309 32.25 -2.20 -12.67
CA TRP A 309 31.47 -3.28 -12.09
C TRP A 309 32.04 -4.62 -12.58
N LYS A 310 33.25 -4.96 -12.15
CA LYS A 310 33.63 -6.37 -12.10
C LYS A 310 32.64 -7.05 -11.18
N MET A 311 31.72 -7.81 -11.78
CA MET A 311 30.63 -8.45 -11.04
C MET A 311 31.18 -9.58 -10.16
N GLU A 312 31.74 -9.19 -9.02
CA GLU A 312 31.59 -10.08 -7.88
C GLU A 312 30.11 -10.03 -7.51
N TRP A 313 29.43 -11.14 -7.75
CA TRP A 313 28.01 -11.29 -7.43
C TRP A 313 27.86 -11.42 -5.91
N ASP A 314 27.97 -10.32 -5.20
CA ASP A 314 27.65 -10.24 -3.79
C ASP A 314 26.12 -10.27 -3.56
N PHE A 315 25.69 -10.58 -2.35
CA PHE A 315 24.28 -10.71 -2.02
C PHE A 315 23.43 -9.47 -2.41
N PRO A 316 23.89 -8.23 -2.22
CA PRO A 316 23.17 -7.03 -2.66
C PRO A 316 22.81 -7.04 -4.15
N LYS A 317 23.74 -7.45 -5.01
CA LYS A 317 23.51 -7.50 -6.47
C LYS A 317 22.59 -8.66 -6.86
N VAL A 318 22.75 -9.82 -6.21
CA VAL A 318 21.81 -10.96 -6.37
C VAL A 318 20.39 -10.50 -6.01
N LEU A 319 20.21 -9.86 -4.86
CA LEU A 319 18.91 -9.38 -4.40
C LEU A 319 18.27 -8.41 -5.40
N LEU A 320 18.99 -7.40 -5.87
CA LEU A 320 18.47 -6.42 -6.83
C LEU A 320 18.14 -7.06 -8.19
N THR A 321 18.99 -7.98 -8.67
CA THR A 321 18.75 -8.69 -9.93
C THR A 321 17.53 -9.60 -9.83
N VAL A 322 17.39 -10.35 -8.73
CA VAL A 322 16.21 -11.20 -8.49
C VAL A 322 14.96 -10.35 -8.36
N TRP A 323 15.03 -9.21 -7.65
CA TRP A 323 13.89 -8.28 -7.53
C TRP A 323 13.40 -7.83 -8.91
N LEU A 324 14.30 -7.35 -9.78
CA LEU A 324 13.95 -6.98 -11.16
C LEU A 324 13.39 -8.15 -11.96
N ALA A 325 14.03 -9.33 -11.89
CA ALA A 325 13.61 -10.49 -12.67
C ALA A 325 12.24 -11.03 -12.23
N VAL A 326 11.98 -11.12 -10.93
CA VAL A 326 10.70 -11.58 -10.38
C VAL A 326 9.59 -10.59 -10.72
N SER A 327 9.81 -9.29 -10.49
CA SER A 327 8.80 -8.28 -10.80
C SER A 327 8.50 -8.21 -12.29
N PHE A 328 9.51 -8.30 -13.15
CA PHE A 328 9.34 -8.36 -14.60
C PHE A 328 8.61 -9.63 -15.03
N GLY A 329 8.95 -10.80 -14.43
CA GLY A 329 8.26 -12.06 -14.68
C GLY A 329 6.78 -12.02 -14.29
N LEU A 330 6.45 -11.37 -13.16
CA LEU A 330 5.05 -11.17 -12.73
C LEU A 330 4.29 -10.26 -13.69
N ILE A 331 4.89 -9.20 -14.19
CA ILE A 331 4.29 -8.34 -15.23
C ILE A 331 4.12 -9.15 -16.53
N GLY A 332 5.15 -9.89 -16.93
CA GLY A 332 5.13 -10.71 -18.16
C GLY A 332 4.15 -11.88 -18.10
N SER A 333 3.79 -12.35 -16.91
CA SER A 333 2.81 -13.43 -16.75
C SER A 333 1.41 -13.06 -17.28
N TYR A 334 1.09 -11.76 -17.35
CA TYR A 334 -0.13 -11.26 -17.98
C TYR A 334 -0.29 -11.72 -19.45
N LEU A 335 0.83 -11.96 -20.17
CA LEU A 335 0.79 -12.46 -21.56
C LEU A 335 0.28 -13.90 -21.67
N PHE A 336 0.38 -14.67 -20.59
CA PHE A 336 0.02 -16.09 -20.56
C PHE A 336 -1.22 -16.37 -19.71
N TYR A 337 -1.41 -15.54 -18.70
CA TYR A 337 -2.52 -15.62 -17.78
C TYR A 337 -2.89 -14.20 -17.33
N PRO A 338 -4.10 -13.72 -17.57
CA PRO A 338 -4.50 -12.38 -17.16
C PRO A 338 -4.58 -12.32 -15.62
N ILE A 339 -3.41 -12.08 -15.01
CA ILE A 339 -3.32 -11.85 -13.57
C ILE A 339 -3.89 -10.46 -13.30
N LEU A 340 -4.73 -10.41 -12.29
CA LEU A 340 -5.25 -9.17 -11.75
C LEU A 340 -4.11 -8.23 -11.33
N TRP A 341 -4.33 -6.94 -11.56
CA TRP A 341 -3.52 -5.90 -10.95
C TRP A 341 -2.06 -5.81 -11.46
N VAL A 342 -1.85 -5.92 -12.77
CA VAL A 342 -0.52 -5.74 -13.39
C VAL A 342 0.13 -4.42 -12.98
N ASP A 343 -0.66 -3.37 -12.81
CA ASP A 343 -0.25 -2.06 -12.30
C ASP A 343 0.36 -2.13 -10.90
N ARG A 344 -0.14 -3.01 -10.00
CA ARG A 344 0.44 -3.23 -8.66
C ARG A 344 1.81 -3.89 -8.75
N TYR A 345 2.00 -4.86 -9.65
CA TYR A 345 3.33 -5.48 -9.86
C TYR A 345 4.31 -4.50 -10.49
N PHE A 346 3.79 -3.56 -11.27
CA PHE A 346 4.57 -2.51 -11.90
C PHE A 346 5.29 -1.64 -10.87
N GLN A 347 4.65 -1.33 -9.75
CA GLN A 347 5.26 -0.55 -8.67
C GLN A 347 6.52 -1.24 -8.11
N PHE A 348 6.49 -2.56 -7.92
CA PHE A 348 7.67 -3.30 -7.48
C PHE A 348 8.82 -3.23 -8.47
N PHE A 349 8.50 -3.35 -9.76
CA PHE A 349 9.48 -3.26 -10.83
C PHE A 349 10.07 -1.86 -10.92
N ASP A 350 9.22 -0.83 -10.85
CA ASP A 350 9.63 0.58 -10.94
C ASP A 350 10.62 0.96 -9.83
N ILE A 351 10.35 0.61 -8.58
CA ILE A 351 11.27 0.88 -7.47
C ILE A 351 12.67 0.29 -7.75
N ALA A 352 12.74 -0.97 -8.12
CA ALA A 352 14.03 -1.62 -8.40
C ALA A 352 14.72 -1.00 -9.61
N LEU A 353 13.96 -0.67 -10.65
CA LEU A 353 14.47 -0.06 -11.87
C LEU A 353 15.00 1.36 -11.61
N LEU A 354 14.28 2.17 -10.80
CA LEU A 354 14.70 3.53 -10.45
C LEU A 354 15.94 3.55 -9.55
N ILE A 355 16.15 2.52 -8.71
CA ILE A 355 17.40 2.31 -7.98
C ILE A 355 18.57 2.11 -8.96
N VAL A 356 18.40 1.26 -9.97
CA VAL A 356 19.41 1.03 -11.03
C VAL A 356 19.64 2.30 -11.85
N ALA A 357 18.56 2.98 -12.23
CA ALA A 357 18.65 4.24 -13.00
C ALA A 357 19.44 5.31 -12.25
N GLY A 358 19.22 5.47 -10.94
CA GLY A 358 19.98 6.38 -10.10
C GLY A 358 21.48 6.08 -10.11
N PHE A 359 21.86 4.81 -10.07
CA PHE A 359 23.26 4.40 -10.18
C PHE A 359 23.84 4.74 -11.57
N VAL A 360 23.12 4.47 -12.65
CA VAL A 360 23.58 4.75 -14.02
C VAL A 360 23.76 6.26 -14.24
N ILE A 361 22.80 7.06 -13.78
CA ILE A 361 22.89 8.53 -13.85
C ILE A 361 24.13 9.03 -13.09
N ALA A 362 24.33 8.56 -11.87
CA ALA A 362 25.52 8.91 -11.08
C ALA A 362 26.82 8.55 -11.80
N PHE A 363 26.88 7.35 -12.39
CA PHE A 363 28.03 6.93 -13.18
C PHE A 363 28.29 7.83 -14.40
N ILE A 364 27.22 8.22 -15.12
CA ILE A 364 27.32 9.17 -16.23
C ILE A 364 27.86 10.53 -15.73
N ILE A 365 27.34 11.04 -14.61
CA ILE A 365 27.81 12.27 -13.98
C ILE A 365 29.30 12.17 -13.66
N ASP A 366 29.75 11.10 -13.05
CA ASP A 366 31.15 10.89 -12.69
C ASP A 366 32.05 10.82 -13.94
N LYS A 367 31.61 10.17 -15.01
CA LYS A 367 32.33 10.13 -16.29
C LYS A 367 32.40 11.49 -16.96
N LEU A 368 31.30 12.24 -17.02
CA LEU A 368 31.26 13.60 -17.55
C LEU A 368 32.16 14.53 -16.74
N ASN A 369 32.21 14.33 -15.42
CA ASN A 369 33.12 15.09 -14.54
C ASN A 369 34.60 14.82 -14.84
N ALA A 370 34.94 13.63 -15.25
CA ALA A 370 36.29 13.25 -15.61
C ALA A 370 36.75 13.82 -16.97
N LEU A 371 35.80 14.12 -17.85
CA LEU A 371 36.05 14.69 -19.17
C LEU A 371 36.34 16.17 -19.09
N LYS A 372 37.36 16.73 -18.63
CA LYS A 372 37.71 18.13 -18.44
C LYS A 372 37.31 19.10 -19.61
N ILE A 373 36.16 18.91 -20.23
CA ILE A 373 35.63 19.66 -21.37
C ILE A 373 34.99 20.96 -20.85
N PRO A 374 35.38 22.15 -21.34
CA PRO A 374 34.82 23.42 -20.86
C PRO A 374 33.31 23.55 -21.03
N ALA A 375 32.73 22.95 -22.09
CA ALA A 375 31.30 22.92 -22.35
C ALA A 375 30.49 22.20 -21.25
N PHE A 376 31.12 21.29 -20.50
CA PHE A 376 30.51 20.60 -19.36
C PHE A 376 30.71 21.29 -18.02
N ARG A 377 31.15 22.56 -18.03
CA ARG A 377 31.18 23.41 -16.82
C ARG A 377 29.78 23.53 -16.16
N TYR A 378 28.75 23.28 -16.94
CA TYR A 378 27.35 23.33 -16.54
C TYR A 378 26.71 21.93 -16.28
N LYS A 379 27.51 20.96 -15.85
CA LYS A 379 27.08 19.55 -15.61
C LYS A 379 25.85 19.42 -14.70
N GLY A 380 25.73 20.30 -13.71
CA GLY A 380 24.57 20.39 -12.85
C GLY A 380 23.27 20.70 -13.62
N TYR A 381 23.36 21.56 -14.65
CA TYR A 381 22.22 21.92 -15.49
C TYR A 381 21.79 20.78 -16.41
N LEU A 382 22.72 19.96 -16.94
CA LEU A 382 22.37 18.77 -17.74
C LEU A 382 21.66 17.74 -16.90
N VAL A 383 22.13 17.51 -15.67
CA VAL A 383 21.46 16.62 -14.71
C VAL A 383 20.08 17.16 -14.36
N LEU A 384 19.97 18.46 -14.11
CA LEU A 384 18.70 19.12 -13.83
C LEU A 384 17.73 19.00 -15.02
N LEU A 385 18.23 19.16 -16.25
CA LEU A 385 17.44 18.98 -17.48
C LEU A 385 16.93 17.53 -17.61
N LEU A 386 17.80 16.53 -17.37
CA LEU A 386 17.41 15.11 -17.39
C LEU A 386 16.41 14.77 -16.28
N LEU A 387 16.50 15.42 -15.14
CA LEU A 387 15.54 15.24 -14.03
C LEU A 387 14.24 16.03 -14.23
N MET A 388 14.23 17.06 -15.11
CA MET A 388 13.00 17.80 -15.46
C MET A 388 12.03 16.97 -16.31
N ILE A 389 12.51 15.96 -17.05
CA ILE A 389 11.64 15.10 -17.87
C ILE A 389 10.68 14.28 -17.01
N PRO A 390 11.14 13.50 -15.98
CA PRO A 390 10.24 12.82 -15.08
C PRO A 390 9.37 13.79 -14.26
N LEU A 391 9.89 14.96 -13.90
CA LEU A 391 9.12 16.01 -13.23
C LEU A 391 7.97 16.50 -14.10
N TYR A 392 8.22 16.76 -15.39
CA TYR A 392 7.17 17.12 -16.33
C TYR A 392 6.11 16.02 -16.44
N GLY A 393 6.54 14.76 -16.56
CA GLY A 393 5.63 13.61 -16.56
C GLY A 393 4.79 13.49 -15.28
N ALA A 394 5.36 13.78 -14.11
CA ALA A 394 4.66 13.73 -12.83
C ALA A 394 3.61 14.86 -12.71
N VAL A 395 3.92 16.07 -13.17
CA VAL A 395 3.03 17.24 -13.10
C VAL A 395 1.91 17.17 -14.15
N HIS A 396 2.22 16.64 -15.34
CA HIS A 396 1.27 16.54 -16.45
C HIS A 396 0.62 15.16 -16.55
N SER A 397 0.81 14.30 -15.55
CA SER A 397 -0.03 13.13 -15.47
C SER A 397 -1.46 13.62 -15.25
N ASP A 398 -2.31 13.53 -16.29
CA ASP A 398 -3.76 13.64 -16.16
C ASP A 398 -4.22 12.54 -15.21
N THR A 399 -4.01 12.78 -13.94
CA THR A 399 -4.71 12.07 -12.90
C THR A 399 -6.13 12.60 -12.96
N THR A 400 -6.92 12.05 -13.87
CA THR A 400 -8.37 12.14 -13.79
C THR A 400 -8.74 11.42 -12.50
N PHE A 401 -8.65 12.14 -11.40
CA PHE A 401 -9.13 11.66 -10.11
C PHE A 401 -10.64 11.50 -10.25
N VAL A 402 -11.09 10.27 -10.37
CA VAL A 402 -12.52 9.98 -10.38
C VAL A 402 -13.01 10.27 -8.96
N ARG A 403 -13.76 11.35 -8.81
CA ARG A 403 -14.49 11.61 -7.57
C ARG A 403 -15.46 10.47 -7.34
N TRP A 404 -15.54 9.97 -6.13
CA TRP A 404 -16.40 8.86 -5.74
C TRP A 404 -17.89 9.24 -5.72
N GLY A 405 -18.24 10.52 -5.66
CA GLY A 405 -19.60 11.01 -5.55
C GLY A 405 -19.81 12.38 -6.18
N TYR A 406 -21.05 12.72 -6.32
CA TYR A 406 -21.54 14.00 -6.80
C TYR A 406 -21.83 14.93 -5.62
N PRO A 407 -22.01 16.25 -5.82
CA PRO A 407 -22.40 17.16 -4.76
C PRO A 407 -23.63 16.71 -3.97
N SER A 408 -24.65 16.17 -4.66
CA SER A 408 -25.85 15.61 -4.02
C SER A 408 -25.57 14.40 -3.13
N ASP A 409 -24.58 13.58 -3.46
CA ASP A 409 -24.14 12.46 -2.60
C ASP A 409 -23.45 12.98 -1.35
N MET A 410 -22.68 14.09 -1.45
CA MET A 410 -22.03 14.72 -0.30
C MET A 410 -23.05 15.30 0.68
N GLU A 411 -24.03 16.04 0.17
CA GLU A 411 -25.13 16.57 0.99
C GLU A 411 -25.92 15.44 1.67
N MET A 412 -26.12 14.31 0.96
CA MET A 412 -26.71 13.10 1.51
C MET A 412 -25.89 12.56 2.69
N VAL A 413 -24.57 12.43 2.53
CA VAL A 413 -23.67 11.96 3.58
C VAL A 413 -23.73 12.85 4.82
N GLU A 414 -23.71 14.18 4.65
CA GLU A 414 -23.84 15.12 5.75
C GLU A 414 -25.16 14.93 6.50
N TYR A 415 -26.25 14.73 5.76
CA TYR A 415 -27.53 14.41 6.36
C TYR A 415 -27.54 13.06 7.08
N MET A 416 -26.91 12.04 6.52
CA MET A 416 -26.82 10.70 7.13
C MET A 416 -26.12 10.72 8.49
N GLN A 417 -25.20 11.68 8.74
CA GLN A 417 -24.59 11.86 10.06
C GLN A 417 -25.61 12.26 11.15
N THR A 418 -26.77 12.77 10.75
CA THR A 418 -27.84 13.17 11.67
C THR A 418 -28.83 12.06 11.96
N LEU A 419 -28.73 10.91 11.29
CA LEU A 419 -29.61 9.78 11.52
C LEU A 419 -29.44 9.20 12.93
N PRO A 420 -30.45 8.54 13.48
CA PRO A 420 -30.35 7.88 14.77
C PRO A 420 -29.18 6.90 14.82
N ALA A 421 -28.44 6.91 15.93
CA ALA A 421 -27.32 5.99 16.12
C ALA A 421 -27.75 4.52 15.93
N GLY A 422 -26.96 3.74 15.21
CA GLY A 422 -27.26 2.35 14.89
C GLY A 422 -28.26 2.16 13.74
N SER A 423 -28.64 3.22 13.02
CA SER A 423 -29.46 3.08 11.81
C SER A 423 -28.76 2.21 10.78
N LEU A 424 -29.51 1.28 10.18
CA LEU A 424 -29.03 0.45 9.07
C LEU A 424 -29.56 1.02 7.76
N VAL A 425 -28.63 1.28 6.85
CA VAL A 425 -28.91 1.87 5.54
C VAL A 425 -28.56 0.85 4.45
N VAL A 426 -29.45 0.62 3.50
CA VAL A 426 -29.12 -0.10 2.26
C VAL A 426 -28.55 0.89 1.26
N ALA A 427 -27.37 0.61 0.76
CA ALA A 427 -26.77 1.33 -0.35
C ALA A 427 -26.68 0.44 -1.59
N PRO A 428 -26.74 1.00 -2.80
CA PRO A 428 -26.54 0.23 -4.01
C PRO A 428 -25.21 -0.50 -3.99
N PRO A 429 -25.13 -1.70 -4.59
CA PRO A 429 -23.87 -2.40 -4.71
C PRO A 429 -22.87 -1.57 -5.53
N GLY A 430 -21.65 -1.49 -5.03
CA GLY A 430 -20.55 -0.77 -5.66
C GLY A 430 -19.85 0.23 -4.74
N ILE A 431 -18.95 1.01 -5.31
CA ILE A 431 -18.01 1.92 -4.60
C ILE A 431 -18.69 2.86 -3.61
N GLN A 432 -19.87 3.33 -3.94
CA GLN A 432 -20.58 4.33 -3.14
C GLN A 432 -21.00 3.82 -1.75
N GLY A 433 -21.32 2.54 -1.62
CA GLY A 433 -21.68 1.97 -0.34
C GLY A 433 -20.61 2.20 0.73
N PHE A 434 -19.36 1.97 0.40
CA PHE A 434 -18.25 2.25 1.33
C PHE A 434 -18.14 3.72 1.70
N TRP A 435 -18.29 4.60 0.72
CA TRP A 435 -18.14 6.02 0.96
C TRP A 435 -19.24 6.60 1.83
N PHE A 436 -20.47 6.11 1.68
CA PHE A 436 -21.55 6.52 2.57
C PHE A 436 -21.22 6.15 4.03
N SER A 437 -20.79 4.93 4.30
CA SER A 437 -20.37 4.52 5.64
C SER A 437 -19.11 5.26 6.10
N ALA A 438 -18.10 5.36 5.24
CA ALA A 438 -16.81 5.99 5.56
C ALA A 438 -16.96 7.43 6.04
N LEU A 439 -17.82 8.20 5.40
CA LEU A 439 -17.99 9.62 5.68
C LEU A 439 -19.10 9.92 6.70
N SER A 440 -20.15 9.10 6.75
CA SER A 440 -21.26 9.34 7.68
C SER A 440 -21.11 8.58 9.01
N GLY A 441 -20.36 7.48 9.02
CA GLY A 441 -20.29 6.58 10.18
C GLY A 441 -21.56 5.74 10.39
N VAL A 442 -22.47 5.68 9.41
CA VAL A 442 -23.66 4.82 9.48
C VAL A 442 -23.34 3.39 9.11
N HIS A 443 -24.13 2.45 9.61
CA HIS A 443 -24.03 1.05 9.24
C HIS A 443 -24.67 0.81 7.88
N ILE A 444 -24.01 0.06 7.00
CA ILE A 444 -24.48 -0.21 5.65
C ILE A 444 -24.64 -1.69 5.39
N LEU A 445 -25.80 -2.07 4.81
CA LEU A 445 -26.02 -3.33 4.16
C LEU A 445 -25.80 -3.14 2.65
N GLY A 446 -24.93 -3.93 2.06
CA GLY A 446 -24.53 -3.81 0.67
C GLY A 446 -23.21 -3.03 0.53
N GLY A 447 -22.93 -2.57 -0.65
CA GLY A 447 -21.60 -2.16 -1.05
C GLY A 447 -20.90 -3.33 -1.74
N GLU A 448 -19.69 -3.13 -2.25
CA GLU A 448 -18.92 -4.24 -2.80
C GLU A 448 -18.39 -5.07 -1.64
N SER A 449 -18.68 -6.38 -1.67
CA SER A 449 -18.02 -7.29 -0.75
C SER A 449 -16.53 -7.13 -0.92
N ALA A 450 -15.82 -7.04 0.17
CA ALA A 450 -14.42 -7.35 0.11
C ALA A 450 -14.33 -8.73 -0.52
N GLN A 451 -13.71 -8.85 -1.67
CA GLN A 451 -13.47 -10.12 -2.38
C GLN A 451 -12.57 -11.07 -1.58
N MET A 452 -12.60 -10.88 -0.28
CA MET A 452 -11.86 -11.64 0.66
C MET A 452 -12.70 -12.87 0.96
N ILE A 453 -12.18 -14.00 0.58
CA ILE A 453 -12.66 -15.33 0.92
C ILE A 453 -14.02 -15.62 0.30
N GLY A 454 -14.08 -16.40 -0.74
CA GLY A 454 -15.14 -17.23 -1.33
C GLY A 454 -16.52 -17.39 -0.68
N GLN A 455 -16.79 -16.63 0.36
CA GLN A 455 -18.09 -16.47 0.96
C GLN A 455 -18.76 -15.27 0.31
N HIS A 456 -19.67 -15.57 -0.60
CA HIS A 456 -20.69 -14.59 -1.00
C HIS A 456 -21.46 -14.22 0.26
N TYR A 457 -21.15 -13.06 0.84
CA TYR A 457 -21.96 -12.53 1.92
C TYR A 457 -23.37 -12.37 1.40
N SER A 458 -24.30 -13.07 2.03
CA SER A 458 -25.72 -13.00 1.68
C SER A 458 -26.22 -11.54 1.67
N GLY A 459 -25.60 -10.67 2.45
CA GLY A 459 -25.92 -9.26 2.54
C GLY A 459 -25.73 -8.46 1.25
N GLU A 460 -24.73 -8.76 0.42
CA GLU A 460 -24.55 -8.07 -0.86
C GLU A 460 -25.61 -8.46 -1.88
N ALA A 461 -25.83 -9.77 -2.06
CA ALA A 461 -26.87 -10.27 -2.96
C ALA A 461 -28.28 -9.84 -2.50
N ASP A 462 -28.49 -9.82 -1.18
CA ASP A 462 -29.76 -9.39 -0.60
C ASP A 462 -29.95 -7.86 -0.76
N SER A 463 -28.88 -7.04 -0.62
CA SER A 463 -28.95 -5.60 -0.87
C SER A 463 -29.23 -5.30 -2.36
N ASP A 464 -28.59 -6.03 -3.27
CA ASP A 464 -28.87 -5.93 -4.71
C ASP A 464 -30.34 -6.29 -5.00
N THR A 465 -30.86 -7.33 -4.36
CA THR A 465 -32.28 -7.71 -4.46
C THR A 465 -33.19 -6.64 -3.88
N ILE A 466 -32.85 -6.04 -2.72
CA ILE A 466 -33.61 -4.93 -2.15
C ILE A 466 -33.70 -3.76 -3.13
N ILE A 467 -32.61 -3.42 -3.79
CA ILE A 467 -32.58 -2.28 -4.74
C ILE A 467 -33.30 -2.63 -6.04
N ASN A 468 -32.99 -3.75 -6.66
CA ASN A 468 -33.30 -4.02 -8.06
C ASN A 468 -34.52 -4.93 -8.31
N SER A 469 -35.05 -5.63 -7.28
CA SER A 469 -36.24 -6.47 -7.49
C SER A 469 -37.50 -5.62 -7.73
N PRO A 470 -38.34 -5.93 -8.71
CA PRO A 470 -39.63 -5.29 -8.87
C PRO A 470 -40.67 -5.78 -7.85
N ASN A 471 -40.38 -6.89 -7.12
CA ASN A 471 -41.31 -7.48 -6.15
C ASN A 471 -41.17 -6.83 -4.78
N VAL A 472 -42.14 -5.97 -4.44
CA VAL A 472 -42.19 -5.26 -3.15
C VAL A 472 -42.20 -6.20 -1.95
N ASN A 473 -42.88 -7.34 -2.02
CA ASN A 473 -42.94 -8.30 -0.90
C ASN A 473 -41.54 -8.91 -0.66
N GLN A 474 -40.84 -9.31 -1.72
CA GLN A 474 -39.47 -9.81 -1.62
C GLN A 474 -38.53 -8.75 -1.01
N LYS A 475 -38.66 -7.48 -1.41
CA LYS A 475 -37.91 -6.39 -0.77
C LYS A 475 -38.22 -6.32 0.72
N MET A 476 -39.50 -6.29 1.09
CA MET A 476 -39.93 -6.16 2.47
C MET A 476 -39.51 -7.35 3.34
N ASP A 477 -39.50 -8.55 2.82
CA ASP A 477 -39.03 -9.73 3.54
C ASP A 477 -37.52 -9.58 3.88
N LEU A 478 -36.70 -9.11 2.95
CA LEU A 478 -35.28 -8.85 3.20
C LEU A 478 -35.08 -7.62 4.11
N ILE A 479 -35.84 -6.56 3.93
CA ILE A 479 -35.81 -5.36 4.77
C ILE A 479 -36.12 -5.74 6.23
N ARG A 480 -37.13 -6.58 6.46
CA ARG A 480 -37.48 -7.09 7.79
C ARG A 480 -36.43 -8.03 8.35
N LYS A 481 -35.87 -8.94 7.50
CA LYS A 481 -34.81 -9.88 7.88
C LYS A 481 -33.61 -9.13 8.48
N TYR A 482 -33.21 -8.01 7.89
CA TYR A 482 -32.07 -7.25 8.33
C TYR A 482 -32.40 -6.08 9.26
N GLY A 483 -33.67 -5.69 9.36
CA GLY A 483 -34.09 -4.52 10.15
C GLY A 483 -33.64 -3.21 9.52
N VAL A 484 -33.72 -3.08 8.19
CA VAL A 484 -33.31 -1.89 7.44
C VAL A 484 -34.19 -0.70 7.77
N ASN A 485 -33.57 0.44 8.09
CA ASN A 485 -34.28 1.67 8.43
C ASN A 485 -34.37 2.64 7.23
N TYR A 486 -33.33 2.69 6.40
CA TYR A 486 -33.22 3.61 5.28
C TYR A 486 -32.66 2.93 4.04
N ILE A 487 -32.94 3.52 2.87
CA ILE A 487 -32.47 3.06 1.58
C ILE A 487 -31.99 4.26 0.77
N VAL A 488 -30.76 4.22 0.28
CA VAL A 488 -30.20 5.25 -0.61
C VAL A 488 -30.42 4.85 -2.06
N ILE A 489 -31.01 5.74 -2.84
CA ILE A 489 -31.19 5.58 -4.27
C ILE A 489 -30.54 6.75 -4.99
N PRO A 490 -29.33 6.59 -5.54
CA PRO A 490 -28.71 7.59 -6.38
C PRO A 490 -29.25 7.49 -7.81
N TYR A 491 -29.60 8.62 -8.39
CA TYR A 491 -30.08 8.73 -9.76
C TYR A 491 -29.26 9.77 -10.53
N HIS A 492 -28.11 9.36 -10.96
CA HIS A 492 -27.20 10.18 -11.74
C HIS A 492 -27.06 9.57 -13.12
N GLY A 493 -27.97 9.64 -14.01
CA GLY A 493 -27.90 9.16 -15.39
C GLY A 493 -26.77 8.12 -15.66
N ASN A 494 -26.54 7.65 -16.83
CA ASN A 494 -25.55 6.59 -17.16
C ASN A 494 -24.07 6.87 -16.80
N ASN A 495 -23.77 7.85 -15.96
CA ASN A 495 -22.43 8.36 -15.68
C ASN A 495 -21.77 7.84 -14.38
N TYR A 496 -22.31 6.83 -13.73
CA TYR A 496 -21.49 6.04 -12.80
C TYR A 496 -20.46 5.26 -13.62
N ALA A 497 -19.51 5.99 -14.16
CA ALA A 497 -18.59 5.51 -15.18
C ALA A 497 -17.62 4.42 -14.69
N VAL A 498 -17.60 4.10 -13.41
CA VAL A 498 -16.66 3.10 -12.90
C VAL A 498 -17.26 1.69 -12.86
N TRP A 499 -18.56 1.53 -12.71
CA TRP A 499 -19.13 0.20 -12.51
C TRP A 499 -20.39 -0.13 -13.32
N ASN A 500 -20.79 0.63 -14.33
CA ASN A 500 -21.86 0.32 -15.30
C ASN A 500 -23.02 -0.59 -14.78
N ARG A 501 -23.32 -0.57 -13.49
CA ARG A 501 -24.48 -1.24 -12.95
C ARG A 501 -25.64 -0.27 -13.05
N VAL A 502 -26.40 -0.42 -14.11
CA VAL A 502 -27.68 0.27 -14.26
C VAL A 502 -28.63 -0.29 -13.19
N LEU A 503 -29.14 0.59 -12.34
CA LEU A 503 -30.20 0.22 -11.42
C LEU A 503 -31.43 -0.16 -12.26
N ASN A 504 -32.14 -1.23 -11.85
CA ASN A 504 -33.35 -1.65 -12.54
C ASN A 504 -34.48 -0.65 -12.27
N GLU A 505 -34.96 0.03 -13.33
CA GLU A 505 -36.03 1.04 -13.21
C GLU A 505 -37.29 0.45 -12.56
N GLU A 506 -37.72 -0.77 -12.95
CA GLU A 506 -38.88 -1.44 -12.32
C GLU A 506 -38.64 -1.71 -10.81
N GLY A 507 -37.40 -2.01 -10.44
CA GLY A 507 -36.99 -2.15 -9.06
C GLY A 507 -37.07 -0.83 -8.28
N ILE A 508 -36.67 0.27 -8.90
CA ILE A 508 -36.78 1.61 -8.31
C ILE A 508 -38.24 2.04 -8.19
N ASP A 509 -39.07 1.79 -9.22
CA ASP A 509 -40.50 2.11 -9.19
C ASP A 509 -41.27 1.36 -8.09
N ALA A 510 -40.80 0.19 -7.69
CA ALA A 510 -41.38 -0.56 -6.58
C ALA A 510 -41.30 0.20 -5.24
N PHE A 511 -40.37 1.18 -5.09
CA PHE A 511 -40.30 2.05 -3.92
C PHE A 511 -41.36 3.17 -3.89
N ASN A 512 -42.07 3.40 -4.97
CA ASN A 512 -43.24 4.29 -4.98
C ASN A 512 -44.42 3.78 -4.15
N ASN A 513 -44.31 2.55 -3.60
CA ASN A 513 -45.33 2.02 -2.70
C ASN A 513 -45.35 2.79 -1.37
N SER A 514 -46.27 3.74 -1.26
CA SER A 514 -46.42 4.61 -0.12
C SER A 514 -46.85 3.90 1.19
N LEU A 515 -47.23 2.62 1.11
CA LEU A 515 -47.52 1.81 2.32
C LEU A 515 -46.26 1.53 3.13
N TYR A 516 -45.16 1.23 2.46
CA TYR A 516 -43.93 0.78 3.09
C TYR A 516 -42.81 1.82 3.11
N PHE A 517 -42.80 2.75 2.16
CA PHE A 517 -41.72 3.69 1.96
C PHE A 517 -42.19 5.14 2.00
N ALA A 518 -41.33 6.02 2.44
CA ALA A 518 -41.50 7.46 2.38
C ALA A 518 -40.19 8.10 1.99
N VAL A 519 -40.23 9.16 1.18
CA VAL A 519 -39.07 10.01 0.97
C VAL A 519 -38.75 10.72 2.26
N ASP A 520 -37.59 10.46 2.83
CA ASP A 520 -37.08 11.14 4.02
C ASP A 520 -36.39 12.45 3.59
N LYS A 521 -35.51 12.35 2.59
CA LYS A 521 -34.79 13.49 2.05
C LYS A 521 -34.47 13.30 0.57
N TYR A 522 -34.44 14.41 -0.17
CA TYR A 522 -34.10 14.47 -1.58
C TYR A 522 -33.02 15.52 -1.81
N PHE A 523 -31.97 15.16 -2.52
CA PHE A 523 -30.88 16.04 -2.91
C PHE A 523 -30.73 16.01 -4.42
N SER A 524 -30.43 17.14 -5.03
CA SER A 524 -30.20 17.20 -6.49
C SER A 524 -29.15 18.23 -6.83
N ASP A 525 -28.40 17.95 -7.86
CA ASP A 525 -27.42 18.85 -8.48
C ASP A 525 -27.54 18.81 -9.99
N SER A 526 -26.60 19.46 -10.71
CA SER A 526 -26.60 19.50 -12.18
C SER A 526 -26.34 18.13 -12.82
N SER A 527 -25.86 17.15 -12.10
CA SER A 527 -25.50 15.82 -12.59
C SER A 527 -26.57 14.76 -12.31
N GLY A 528 -27.48 15.03 -11.38
CA GLY A 528 -28.52 14.09 -11.00
C GLY A 528 -29.14 14.35 -9.64
N SER A 529 -29.62 13.30 -9.01
CA SER A 529 -30.25 13.36 -7.70
C SER A 529 -29.94 12.13 -6.85
N THR A 530 -30.01 12.29 -5.54
CA THR A 530 -29.89 11.19 -4.58
C THR A 530 -31.03 11.26 -3.59
N VAL A 531 -31.72 10.16 -3.40
CA VAL A 531 -32.92 10.07 -2.55
C VAL A 531 -32.63 9.16 -1.36
N LEU A 532 -32.92 9.63 -0.17
CA LEU A 532 -32.99 8.81 1.03
C LEU A 532 -34.45 8.43 1.30
N LEU A 533 -34.74 7.16 1.23
CA LEU A 533 -36.03 6.62 1.60
C LEU A 533 -36.00 6.12 3.04
N LYS A 534 -37.06 6.39 3.78
CA LYS A 534 -37.32 5.83 5.10
C LYS A 534 -38.27 4.67 4.98
N VAL A 535 -37.95 3.55 5.61
CA VAL A 535 -38.88 2.43 5.82
C VAL A 535 -39.88 2.83 6.90
N LYS A 536 -41.19 2.72 6.63
CA LYS A 536 -42.25 3.16 7.56
C LYS A 536 -42.47 2.18 8.72
N GLU A 537 -42.03 0.95 8.57
CA GLU A 537 -42.02 -0.01 9.67
C GLU A 537 -40.92 0.35 10.67
N ASN A 538 -41.23 0.30 11.96
CA ASN A 538 -40.22 0.53 13.01
C ASN A 538 -39.43 -0.76 13.24
N LEU A 539 -38.35 -0.94 12.48
CA LEU A 539 -37.53 -2.14 12.50
C LEU A 539 -36.28 -1.89 13.35
N THR A 540 -35.89 -2.91 14.11
CA THR A 540 -34.60 -2.92 14.81
C THR A 540 -33.59 -3.65 13.95
N PRO A 541 -32.43 -3.05 13.63
CA PRO A 541 -31.38 -3.72 12.89
C PRO A 541 -31.03 -5.07 13.51
N ALA A 542 -31.02 -6.10 12.69
CA ALA A 542 -30.69 -7.46 13.10
C ALA A 542 -29.17 -7.61 13.28
N TYR A 543 -28.64 -6.83 14.20
CA TYR A 543 -27.26 -6.83 14.57
C TYR A 543 -26.98 -8.08 15.40
N ALA A 544 -26.38 -9.06 14.80
CA ALA A 544 -25.71 -10.12 15.54
C ALA A 544 -24.21 -9.93 15.30
N PRO A 545 -23.52 -9.11 16.09
CA PRO A 545 -22.06 -9.10 15.99
C PRO A 545 -21.59 -10.53 16.21
N GLU A 546 -20.80 -11.03 15.28
CA GLU A 546 -20.16 -12.32 15.48
C GLU A 546 -19.47 -12.32 16.85
N GLN A 547 -19.71 -13.36 17.64
CA GLN A 547 -19.13 -13.42 18.99
C GLN A 547 -17.61 -13.56 18.88
N VAL A 548 -16.91 -12.59 19.46
CA VAL A 548 -15.46 -12.62 19.57
C VAL A 548 -15.05 -13.70 20.56
N ASP A 549 -14.20 -14.63 20.15
CA ASP A 549 -13.56 -15.57 21.06
C ASP A 549 -12.39 -14.89 21.80
N TRP A 550 -12.71 -14.29 22.94
CA TRP A 550 -11.72 -13.58 23.76
C TRP A 550 -10.60 -14.47 24.26
N GLY A 551 -10.81 -15.76 24.48
CA GLY A 551 -9.79 -16.71 24.93
C GLY A 551 -8.71 -16.90 23.86
N ILE A 552 -9.11 -17.13 22.63
CA ILE A 552 -8.20 -17.29 21.48
C ILE A 552 -7.49 -15.97 21.15
N THR A 553 -8.23 -14.86 21.19
CA THR A 553 -7.67 -13.53 20.96
C THR A 553 -6.58 -13.18 21.98
N ALA A 554 -6.87 -13.34 23.27
CA ALA A 554 -5.91 -13.10 24.34
C ALA A 554 -4.66 -14.01 24.21
N THR A 555 -4.85 -15.28 23.84
CA THR A 555 -3.76 -16.21 23.59
C THR A 555 -2.85 -15.72 22.44
N GLY A 556 -3.45 -15.26 21.33
CA GLY A 556 -2.69 -14.68 20.20
C GLY A 556 -1.85 -13.47 20.62
N TYR A 557 -2.44 -12.52 21.34
CA TYR A 557 -1.71 -11.36 21.88
C TYR A 557 -0.59 -11.77 22.84
N LEU A 558 -0.84 -12.71 23.74
CA LEU A 558 0.17 -13.19 24.69
C LEU A 558 1.38 -13.79 23.98
N ILE A 559 1.17 -14.65 22.98
CA ILE A 559 2.24 -15.26 22.19
C ILE A 559 3.05 -14.17 21.48
N SER A 560 2.40 -13.20 20.84
CA SER A 560 3.07 -12.12 20.11
C SER A 560 3.91 -11.24 21.06
N ILE A 561 3.37 -10.87 22.24
CA ILE A 561 4.07 -10.07 23.25
C ILE A 561 5.27 -10.84 23.82
N VAL A 562 5.09 -12.10 24.20
CA VAL A 562 6.17 -12.94 24.73
C VAL A 562 7.28 -13.10 23.70
N THR A 563 6.92 -13.27 22.43
CA THR A 563 7.87 -13.35 21.31
C THR A 563 8.66 -12.05 21.18
N LEU A 564 7.99 -10.90 21.17
CA LEU A 564 8.65 -9.59 21.07
C LEU A 564 9.59 -9.32 22.26
N CYS A 565 9.12 -9.61 23.49
CA CYS A 565 9.91 -9.46 24.70
C CYS A 565 11.11 -10.42 24.73
N GLY A 566 10.92 -11.68 24.33
CA GLY A 566 11.98 -12.68 24.25
C GLY A 566 13.08 -12.28 23.27
N PHE A 567 12.72 -11.75 22.11
CA PHE A 567 13.67 -11.23 21.13
C PHE A 567 14.39 -9.98 21.63
N GLY A 568 13.68 -9.07 22.30
CA GLY A 568 14.29 -7.89 22.93
C GLY A 568 15.33 -8.29 23.97
N TYR A 569 15.00 -9.24 24.84
CA TYR A 569 15.92 -9.77 25.85
C TYR A 569 17.14 -10.48 25.23
N PHE A 570 16.94 -11.31 24.23
CA PHE A 570 18.01 -12.01 23.53
C PHE A 570 18.96 -11.03 22.82
N TRP A 571 18.42 -10.01 22.18
CA TRP A 571 19.21 -8.94 21.56
C TRP A 571 20.03 -8.17 22.61
N TYR A 572 19.41 -7.81 23.74
CA TYR A 572 20.07 -7.11 24.83
C TYR A 572 21.22 -7.95 25.43
N SER A 573 20.97 -9.23 25.70
CA SER A 573 21.97 -10.13 26.30
C SER A 573 23.18 -10.34 25.39
N ARG A 574 22.97 -10.53 24.07
CA ARG A 574 24.08 -10.60 23.11
C ARG A 574 24.87 -9.31 23.01
N ARG A 575 24.21 -8.17 23.00
CA ARG A 575 24.91 -6.86 22.98
C ARG A 575 25.78 -6.63 24.23
N LYS A 576 25.35 -7.16 25.36
CA LYS A 576 26.14 -7.11 26.61
C LYS A 576 27.39 -7.99 26.53
N GLN A 577 27.27 -9.17 25.92
CA GLN A 577 28.42 -10.06 25.69
C GLN A 577 29.44 -9.43 24.71
N GLU A 578 29.00 -8.84 23.62
CA GLU A 578 29.86 -8.17 22.62
C GLU A 578 30.61 -6.94 23.20
N LYS A 579 30.06 -6.29 24.25
CA LYS A 579 30.71 -5.13 24.89
C LYS A 579 31.64 -5.55 26.04
N GLY A 580 31.51 -6.77 26.54
CA GLY A 580 32.33 -7.31 27.63
C GLY A 580 33.53 -8.12 27.16
N SER A 581 33.59 -8.44 25.89
CA SER A 581 34.74 -9.03 25.17
C SER A 581 35.55 -7.92 24.46
#